data_d64ad751066323547552505235793fb4
#
_entry.id   d64ad751066323547552505235793fb4
#
_cell.length_a   1.000
_cell.length_b   1.000
_cell.length_c   1.000
_cell.angle_alpha   90.00
_cell.angle_beta   90.00
_cell.angle_gamma   90.00
#
_symmetry.space_group_name_H-M   'P 1'
#
loop_
_entity.id
_entity.type
_entity.pdbx_description
1 polymer ?
#
loop_
_entity_poly.entity_id
_entity_poly.type
_entity_poly.pdbx_seq_one_letter_code
_entity_poly.pdbx_strand_id
1 'polypeptide(L)'
;MTIDNKKILIPIVWKYVETYEHKRAVQTSIDRYKLRLDSSSNIKEWIEEYEYDPLYELVRQTMLTEKIINSEDDEFPVDDYIHINVIPEGNIELRSEIECYPKGLKDSSKFIVIDPRQLMMPIKDLYRDLYNYLEERYRK
;
A
#
# COMPACT_ATOMS: atom_id res chain seq x y z
N MET A 1 6.51 13.29 5.63
CA MET A 1 7.31 12.87 6.78
C MET A 1 8.79 12.93 6.44
N THR A 2 9.64 13.34 7.36
CA THR A 2 11.09 13.43 7.13
C THR A 2 11.81 12.47 8.07
N ILE A 3 12.62 11.57 7.51
CA ILE A 3 13.44 10.61 8.25
C ILE A 3 14.86 10.70 7.69
N ASP A 4 15.85 10.92 8.56
CA ASP A 4 17.27 11.04 8.18
C ASP A 4 17.51 12.05 7.05
N ASN A 5 16.84 13.21 7.11
CA ASN A 5 16.86 14.28 6.11
C ASN A 5 16.24 13.89 4.75
N LYS A 6 15.58 12.73 4.66
CA LYS A 6 14.82 12.32 3.46
C LYS A 6 13.34 12.63 3.65
N LYS A 7 12.71 13.12 2.60
CA LYS A 7 11.26 13.31 2.55
C LYS A 7 10.61 12.04 2.05
N ILE A 8 9.77 11.43 2.89
CA ILE A 8 9.14 10.14 2.62
C ILE A 8 7.66 10.33 2.37
N LEU A 9 7.18 9.85 1.24
CA LEU A 9 5.76 9.77 0.93
C LEU A 9 5.20 8.48 1.53
N ILE A 10 4.14 8.60 2.29
CA ILE A 10 3.48 7.46 2.92
C ILE A 10 2.05 7.35 2.41
N PRO A 11 1.81 6.61 1.30
CA PRO A 11 0.46 6.28 0.89
C PRO A 11 -0.17 5.33 1.90
N ILE A 12 -1.31 5.72 2.46
CA ILE A 12 -2.03 4.91 3.43
C ILE A 12 -3.36 4.49 2.81
N VAL A 13 -3.56 3.18 2.67
CA VAL A 13 -4.80 2.60 2.17
C VAL A 13 -5.49 1.87 3.30
N TRP A 14 -6.73 2.23 3.56
CA TRP A 14 -7.54 1.62 4.61
C TRP A 14 -8.56 0.66 3.99
N LYS A 15 -8.43 -0.62 4.30
CA LYS A 15 -9.30 -1.68 3.79
C LYS A 15 -9.95 -2.40 4.96
N TYR A 16 -11.21 -2.07 5.21
CA TYR A 16 -11.85 -2.52 6.45
C TYR A 16 -12.63 -3.83 6.31
N VAL A 17 -13.60 -3.87 5.42
CA VAL A 17 -14.50 -5.04 5.22
C VAL A 17 -14.56 -5.46 3.76
N GLU A 18 -13.58 -5.05 2.97
CA GLU A 18 -13.61 -5.29 1.54
C GLU A 18 -13.29 -6.74 1.22
N THR A 19 -14.13 -7.32 0.40
CA THR A 19 -13.83 -8.56 -0.29
C THR A 19 -13.63 -8.22 -1.75
N TYR A 20 -12.59 -8.76 -2.36
CA TYR A 20 -12.31 -8.52 -3.76
C TYR A 20 -12.83 -9.67 -4.61
N GLU A 21 -13.63 -9.33 -5.60
CA GLU A 21 -13.82 -10.22 -6.72
C GLU A 21 -12.48 -10.26 -7.47
N HIS A 22 -11.96 -11.44 -7.79
CA HIS A 22 -10.72 -11.59 -8.55
C HIS A 22 -10.94 -11.18 -10.01
N LYS A 23 -11.32 -9.90 -10.19
CA LYS A 23 -11.62 -9.34 -11.49
C LYS A 23 -10.33 -8.98 -12.21
N ARG A 24 -10.19 -9.48 -13.43
CA ARG A 24 -9.06 -9.13 -14.28
C ARG A 24 -9.20 -7.71 -14.79
N ALA A 25 -8.10 -6.97 -14.76
CA ALA A 25 -8.03 -5.64 -15.33
C ALA A 25 -8.20 -5.67 -16.85
N VAL A 26 -8.57 -4.53 -17.43
CA VAL A 26 -8.70 -4.38 -18.88
C VAL A 26 -7.33 -4.52 -19.54
N GLN A 27 -7.24 -5.27 -20.63
CA GLN A 27 -5.98 -5.59 -21.31
C GLN A 27 -5.16 -4.33 -21.68
N THR A 28 -5.81 -3.28 -22.14
CA THR A 28 -5.11 -2.02 -22.49
C THR A 28 -4.43 -1.38 -21.30
N SER A 29 -5.06 -1.47 -20.12
CA SER A 29 -4.46 -0.96 -18.87
C SER A 29 -3.29 -1.82 -18.43
N ILE A 30 -3.42 -3.14 -18.52
CA ILE A 30 -2.34 -4.08 -18.22
C ILE A 30 -1.12 -3.80 -19.08
N ASP A 31 -1.31 -3.68 -20.40
CA ASP A 31 -0.22 -3.40 -21.35
C ASP A 31 0.47 -2.08 -21.03
N ARG A 32 -0.29 -1.07 -20.64
CA ARG A 32 0.25 0.24 -20.27
C ARG A 32 1.18 0.14 -19.05
N TYR A 33 0.77 -0.59 -18.02
CA TYR A 33 1.59 -0.74 -16.82
C TYR A 33 2.81 -1.63 -17.05
N LYS A 34 2.67 -2.70 -17.84
CA LYS A 34 3.82 -3.53 -18.24
C LYS A 34 4.90 -2.71 -18.96
N LEU A 35 4.51 -1.84 -19.87
CA LEU A 35 5.44 -1.01 -20.63
C LEU A 35 6.17 0.02 -19.77
N ARG A 36 5.55 0.46 -18.67
CA ARG A 36 6.14 1.41 -17.73
C ARG A 36 7.07 0.77 -16.71
N LEU A 37 7.01 -0.56 -16.59
CA LEU A 37 7.84 -1.27 -15.64
C LEU A 37 9.27 -1.34 -16.17
N ASP A 38 10.19 -0.70 -15.45
CA ASP A 38 11.61 -0.66 -15.80
C ASP A 38 12.49 -1.07 -14.62
N SER A 39 13.81 -1.00 -14.82
CA SER A 39 14.79 -1.39 -13.81
C SER A 39 14.81 -0.48 -12.58
N SER A 40 14.24 0.72 -12.66
CA SER A 40 14.17 1.64 -11.53
C SER A 40 13.01 1.33 -10.57
N SER A 41 12.04 0.53 -11.00
CA SER A 41 10.91 0.15 -10.18
C SER A 41 11.31 -0.78 -9.05
N ASN A 42 10.62 -0.66 -7.92
CA ASN A 42 10.73 -1.61 -6.81
C ASN A 42 10.06 -2.96 -7.12
N ILE A 43 9.19 -3.00 -8.13
CA ILE A 43 8.61 -4.25 -8.63
C ILE A 43 9.65 -4.98 -9.47
N LYS A 44 9.96 -6.22 -9.10
CA LYS A 44 11.01 -7.01 -9.78
C LYS A 44 10.66 -7.31 -11.22
N GLU A 45 9.46 -7.83 -11.44
CA GLU A 45 8.97 -8.25 -12.75
C GLU A 45 7.44 -8.30 -12.73
N TRP A 46 6.84 -8.25 -13.90
CA TRP A 46 5.40 -8.44 -14.03
C TRP A 46 5.06 -9.93 -13.94
N ILE A 47 4.10 -10.27 -13.07
CA ILE A 47 3.57 -11.62 -12.96
C ILE A 47 2.08 -11.61 -13.29
N GLU A 48 1.53 -12.75 -13.70
CA GLU A 48 0.14 -12.87 -14.12
C GLU A 48 -0.85 -12.45 -13.01
N GLU A 49 -0.53 -12.76 -11.77
CA GLU A 49 -1.34 -12.43 -10.59
C GLU A 49 -1.59 -10.93 -10.45
N TYR A 50 -0.69 -10.08 -10.96
CA TYR A 50 -0.85 -8.62 -10.94
C TYR A 50 -1.97 -8.13 -11.86
N GLU A 51 -2.48 -8.97 -12.74
CA GLU A 51 -3.58 -8.61 -13.65
C GLU A 51 -4.95 -8.68 -12.98
N TYR A 52 -5.01 -9.18 -11.75
CA TYR A 52 -6.24 -9.37 -10.98
C TYR A 52 -6.20 -8.60 -9.65
N ASP A 53 -7.35 -8.02 -9.25
CA ASP A 53 -7.49 -7.43 -7.92
C ASP A 53 -7.41 -8.54 -6.82
N PRO A 54 -6.87 -8.25 -5.66
CA PRO A 54 -6.40 -6.95 -5.18
C PRO A 54 -4.98 -6.57 -5.61
N LEU A 55 -4.20 -7.47 -6.19
CA LEU A 55 -2.80 -7.21 -6.53
C LEU A 55 -2.65 -6.15 -7.62
N TYR A 56 -3.56 -6.13 -8.59
CA TYR A 56 -3.54 -5.09 -9.63
C TYR A 56 -3.64 -3.67 -9.04
N GLU A 57 -4.51 -3.49 -8.06
CA GLU A 57 -4.62 -2.21 -7.36
C GLU A 57 -3.31 -1.83 -6.64
N LEU A 58 -2.67 -2.79 -5.99
CA LEU A 58 -1.39 -2.55 -5.30
C LEU A 58 -0.28 -2.17 -6.27
N VAL A 59 -0.20 -2.83 -7.41
CA VAL A 59 0.76 -2.50 -8.47
C VAL A 59 0.53 -1.09 -8.98
N ARG A 60 -0.72 -0.71 -9.24
CA ARG A 60 -1.07 0.65 -9.69
C ARG A 60 -0.63 1.70 -8.67
N GLN A 61 -0.92 1.47 -7.41
CA GLN A 61 -0.55 2.39 -6.33
C GLN A 61 0.97 2.53 -6.21
N THR A 62 1.70 1.43 -6.30
CA THR A 62 3.16 1.43 -6.27
C THR A 62 3.73 2.22 -7.45
N MET A 63 3.28 1.95 -8.66
CA MET A 63 3.77 2.64 -9.86
C MET A 63 3.42 4.12 -9.89
N LEU A 64 2.22 4.49 -9.40
CA LEU A 64 1.85 5.90 -9.25
C LEU A 64 2.75 6.62 -8.25
N THR A 65 3.03 5.98 -7.12
CA THR A 65 3.93 6.52 -6.09
C THR A 65 5.34 6.71 -6.64
N GLU A 66 5.86 5.74 -7.37
CA GLU A 66 7.17 5.83 -8.02
C GLU A 66 7.21 6.97 -9.04
N LYS A 67 6.14 7.18 -9.77
CA LYS A 67 6.04 8.30 -10.72
C LYS A 67 6.10 9.65 -10.00
N ILE A 68 5.47 9.78 -8.85
CA ILE A 68 5.52 11.00 -8.04
C ILE A 68 6.95 11.26 -7.55
N ILE A 69 7.63 10.23 -7.07
CA ILE A 69 9.01 10.34 -6.57
C ILE A 69 9.97 10.76 -7.69
N ASN A 70 9.80 10.19 -8.87
CA ASN A 70 10.65 10.45 -10.03
C ASN A 70 10.25 11.72 -10.78
N SER A 71 9.15 12.39 -10.40
CA SER A 71 8.78 13.67 -10.98
C SER A 71 9.72 14.77 -10.45
N GLU A 72 10.11 15.69 -11.32
CA GLU A 72 10.88 16.88 -10.94
C GLU A 72 9.96 18.00 -10.42
N ASP A 73 8.88 17.63 -9.73
CA ASP A 73 7.95 18.59 -9.20
C ASP A 73 8.50 19.21 -7.91
N ASP A 74 8.88 20.47 -7.98
CA ASP A 74 9.43 21.22 -6.86
C ASP A 74 8.39 21.49 -5.76
N GLU A 75 7.09 21.37 -6.06
CA GLU A 75 6.02 21.57 -5.06
C GLU A 75 5.95 20.42 -4.06
N PHE A 76 6.27 19.19 -4.49
CA PHE A 76 6.25 18.00 -3.63
C PHE A 76 7.55 17.21 -3.79
N PRO A 77 8.69 17.76 -3.30
CA PRO A 77 9.94 17.02 -3.36
C PRO A 77 9.89 15.82 -2.42
N VAL A 78 9.95 14.62 -2.98
CA VAL A 78 9.89 13.36 -2.23
C VAL A 78 11.06 12.48 -2.64
N ASP A 79 11.77 11.93 -1.68
CA ASP A 79 12.97 11.13 -1.91
C ASP A 79 12.69 9.64 -1.94
N ASP A 80 11.67 9.19 -1.19
CA ASP A 80 11.38 7.78 -1.03
C ASP A 80 9.92 7.57 -0.60
N TYR A 81 9.48 6.33 -0.47
CA TYR A 81 8.13 6.02 -0.03
C TYR A 81 8.07 4.80 0.88
N ILE A 82 6.99 4.71 1.65
CA ILE A 82 6.57 3.50 2.36
C ILE A 82 5.07 3.36 2.17
N HIS A 83 4.63 2.29 1.55
CA HIS A 83 3.21 2.02 1.28
C HIS A 83 2.62 1.24 2.46
N ILE A 84 1.62 1.81 3.11
CA ILE A 84 0.97 1.20 4.27
C ILE A 84 -0.46 0.80 3.92
N ASN A 85 -0.78 -0.47 4.11
CA ASN A 85 -2.14 -0.98 4.02
C ASN A 85 -2.64 -1.28 5.43
N VAL A 86 -3.74 -0.63 5.80
CA VAL A 86 -4.37 -0.83 7.10
C VAL A 86 -5.50 -1.82 6.92
N ILE A 87 -5.31 -3.04 7.43
CA ILE A 87 -6.25 -4.15 7.26
C ILE A 87 -6.46 -4.81 8.61
N PRO A 88 -7.72 -4.95 9.09
CA PRO A 88 -7.98 -5.65 10.34
C PRO A 88 -7.43 -7.09 10.33
N GLU A 89 -6.88 -7.52 11.44
CA GLU A 89 -6.40 -8.91 11.58
C GLU A 89 -7.48 -9.93 11.30
N GLY A 90 -8.75 -9.60 11.60
CA GLY A 90 -9.89 -10.46 11.32
C GLY A 90 -10.19 -10.67 9.84
N ASN A 91 -9.68 -9.82 8.96
CA ASN A 91 -9.84 -9.97 7.50
C ASN A 91 -8.75 -10.89 6.95
N ILE A 92 -8.80 -12.15 7.33
CA ILE A 92 -7.81 -13.17 7.00
C ILE A 92 -7.72 -13.40 5.49
N GLU A 93 -8.85 -13.38 4.81
CA GLU A 93 -8.92 -13.60 3.36
C GLU A 93 -8.10 -12.56 2.60
N LEU A 94 -8.36 -11.27 2.84
CA LEU A 94 -7.63 -10.20 2.17
C LEU A 94 -6.15 -10.19 2.55
N ARG A 95 -5.83 -10.40 3.81
CA ARG A 95 -4.43 -10.48 4.26
C ARG A 95 -3.67 -11.59 3.54
N SER A 96 -4.26 -12.77 3.40
CA SER A 96 -3.61 -13.88 2.71
C SER A 96 -3.43 -13.61 1.21
N GLU A 97 -4.38 -12.93 0.57
CA GLU A 97 -4.29 -12.58 -0.84
C GLU A 97 -3.15 -11.59 -1.14
N ILE A 98 -2.90 -10.65 -0.25
CA ILE A 98 -1.85 -9.64 -0.46
C ILE A 98 -0.50 -10.01 0.16
N GLU A 99 -0.41 -11.09 0.90
CA GLU A 99 0.82 -11.52 1.57
C GLU A 99 1.98 -11.78 0.60
N CYS A 100 1.67 -12.22 -0.61
CA CYS A 100 2.69 -12.47 -1.63
C CYS A 100 3.25 -11.19 -2.26
N TYR A 101 2.57 -10.05 -2.13
CA TYR A 101 2.96 -8.81 -2.80
C TYR A 101 4.36 -8.32 -2.40
N PRO A 102 4.73 -8.26 -1.10
CA PRO A 102 6.08 -7.83 -0.73
C PRO A 102 7.19 -8.70 -1.31
N LYS A 103 6.92 -9.98 -1.54
CA LYS A 103 7.90 -10.92 -2.12
C LYS A 103 8.26 -10.58 -3.56
N GLY A 104 7.39 -9.89 -4.28
CA GLY A 104 7.62 -9.41 -5.63
C GLY A 104 8.35 -8.06 -5.71
N LEU A 105 8.67 -7.46 -4.57
CA LEU A 105 9.40 -6.20 -4.48
C LEU A 105 10.89 -6.43 -4.27
N LYS A 106 11.71 -5.56 -4.86
CA LYS A 106 13.17 -5.58 -4.63
C LYS A 106 13.50 -5.24 -3.18
N ASP A 107 12.79 -4.27 -2.62
CA ASP A 107 12.86 -3.90 -1.21
C ASP A 107 11.47 -4.07 -0.58
N SER A 108 11.30 -5.19 0.11
CA SER A 108 10.01 -5.53 0.74
C SER A 108 9.64 -4.61 1.91
N SER A 109 10.60 -3.87 2.46
CA SER A 109 10.34 -2.92 3.55
C SER A 109 9.50 -1.71 3.12
N LYS A 110 9.34 -1.51 1.82
CA LYS A 110 8.50 -0.43 1.26
C LYS A 110 7.01 -0.72 1.29
N PHE A 111 6.61 -1.91 1.69
CA PHE A 111 5.21 -2.31 1.78
C PHE A 111 4.95 -2.93 3.15
N ILE A 112 4.00 -2.35 3.88
CA ILE A 112 3.67 -2.75 5.25
C ILE A 112 2.17 -2.96 5.37
N VAL A 113 1.78 -4.05 6.04
CA VAL A 113 0.39 -4.31 6.42
C VAL A 113 0.28 -4.20 7.93
N ILE A 114 -0.61 -3.34 8.39
CA ILE A 114 -0.83 -3.15 9.82
C ILE A 114 -2.32 -3.29 10.16
N ASP A 115 -2.59 -3.67 11.40
CA ASP A 115 -3.95 -3.63 11.96
C ASP A 115 -4.32 -2.18 12.34
N PRO A 116 -5.60 -1.78 12.22
CA PRO A 116 -6.03 -0.44 12.65
C PRO A 116 -5.61 -0.06 14.07
N ARG A 117 -5.55 -1.03 14.98
CA ARG A 117 -5.13 -0.78 16.36
C ARG A 117 -3.68 -0.34 16.45
N GLN A 118 -2.81 -0.88 15.59
CA GLN A 118 -1.39 -0.47 15.54
C GLN A 118 -1.25 0.98 15.09
N LEU A 119 -2.07 1.41 14.12
CA LEU A 119 -2.06 2.79 13.67
C LEU A 119 -2.57 3.75 14.75
N MET A 120 -3.51 3.31 15.58
CA MET A 120 -4.13 4.13 16.60
C MET A 120 -3.39 4.14 17.93
N MET A 121 -2.42 3.26 18.13
CA MET A 121 -1.66 3.18 19.38
C MET A 121 -1.08 4.51 19.86
N PRO A 122 -0.49 5.34 18.97
CA PRO A 122 0.07 6.63 19.41
C PRO A 122 -0.94 7.60 20.00
N ILE A 123 -2.24 7.48 19.68
CA ILE A 123 -3.28 8.37 20.21
C ILE A 123 -3.91 7.87 21.51
N LYS A 124 -3.59 6.65 21.92
CA LYS A 124 -4.20 6.00 23.08
C LYS A 124 -4.05 6.79 24.36
N ASP A 125 -2.88 7.33 24.62
CA ASP A 125 -2.57 8.04 25.86
C ASP A 125 -3.07 9.49 25.83
N LEU A 126 -3.12 10.12 24.64
CA LEU A 126 -3.52 11.51 24.47
C LEU A 126 -5.05 11.68 24.32
N TYR A 127 -5.71 10.72 23.69
CA TYR A 127 -7.12 10.79 23.35
C TYR A 127 -7.79 9.44 23.63
N ARG A 128 -7.79 9.03 24.89
CA ARG A 128 -8.30 7.72 25.30
C ARG A 128 -9.74 7.46 24.86
N ASP A 129 -10.61 8.43 24.98
CA ASP A 129 -12.02 8.27 24.60
C ASP A 129 -12.17 8.03 23.09
N LEU A 130 -11.42 8.77 22.29
CA LEU A 130 -11.37 8.58 20.85
C LEU A 130 -10.79 7.21 20.50
N TYR A 131 -9.71 6.82 21.16
CA TYR A 131 -9.09 5.51 20.96
C TYR A 131 -10.10 4.39 21.27
N ASN A 132 -10.78 4.46 22.41
CA ASN A 132 -11.76 3.45 22.80
C ASN A 132 -12.93 3.37 21.81
N TYR A 133 -13.42 4.52 21.35
CA TYR A 133 -14.47 4.59 20.34
C TYR A 133 -14.03 3.92 19.03
N LEU A 134 -12.84 4.21 18.56
CA LEU A 134 -12.31 3.65 17.33
C LEU A 134 -12.02 2.15 17.47
N GLU A 135 -11.49 1.72 18.61
CA GLU A 135 -11.25 0.31 18.88
C GLU A 135 -12.55 -0.48 18.86
N GLU A 136 -13.60 0.01 19.53
CA GLU A 136 -14.90 -0.63 19.54
C GLU A 136 -15.49 -0.75 18.14
N ARG A 137 -15.39 0.32 17.35
CA ARG A 137 -15.92 0.37 15.99
C ARG A 137 -15.17 -0.56 15.03
N TYR A 138 -13.86 -0.67 15.16
CA TYR A 138 -12.98 -1.41 14.23
C TYR A 138 -12.51 -2.76 14.79
N ARG A 139 -12.96 -3.12 15.94
CA ARG A 139 -12.66 -4.41 16.56
C ARG A 139 -13.57 -5.48 15.97
N LYS A 140 -13.05 -6.26 15.06
CA LYS A 140 -13.76 -7.45 14.54
C LYS A 140 -12.81 -8.60 14.36
#